data_f1ae12dde793778bf2a8751f2ec63b1a
#
_entry.id   f1ae12dde793778bf2a8751f2ec63b1a
#
_cell.length_a   1.000
_cell.length_b   1.000
_cell.length_c   1.000
_cell.angle_alpha   90.00
_cell.angle_beta   90.00
_cell.angle_gamma   90.00
#
_symmetry.space_group_name_H-M   'P 1'
#
loop_
_entity.id
_entity.type
_entity.pdbx_description
1 polymer ?
#
loop_
_entity_poly.entity_id
_entity_poly.type
_entity_poly.pdbx_seq_one_letter_code
_entity_poly.pdbx_strand_id
1 'polypeptide(L)' 'MAAYIITELQNAQSHRKGQAVEAETLAAAKRKASQLQMFQGTVMEIASENGAVISRKQDGKWIDV' A
#
# COMPACT_ATOMS: atom_id res chain seq x y z
N MET A 1 13.31 -4.22 -11.41
CA MET A 1 12.21 -3.56 -10.70
C MET A 1 11.37 -4.60 -9.99
N ALA A 2 10.89 -4.27 -8.81
CA ALA A 2 10.02 -5.15 -8.04
C ALA A 2 8.57 -4.75 -8.25
N ALA A 3 7.67 -5.72 -8.24
CA ALA A 3 6.25 -5.43 -8.27
C ALA A 3 5.70 -5.45 -6.83
N TYR A 4 4.84 -4.50 -6.55
CA TYR A 4 4.17 -4.39 -5.26
C TYR A 4 2.66 -4.33 -5.49
N ILE A 5 1.91 -4.84 -4.53
CA ILE A 5 0.45 -4.78 -4.57
C ILE A 5 0.01 -3.72 -3.57
N ILE A 6 -0.68 -2.71 -4.07
CA ILE A 6 -1.14 -1.59 -3.26
C ILE A 6 -2.64 -1.69 -3.09
N THR A 7 -3.10 -1.65 -1.85
CA THR A 7 -4.52 -1.75 -1.52
C THR A 7 -4.93 -0.57 -0.65
N GLU A 8 -6.04 0.06 -0.98
CA GLU A 8 -6.66 1.08 -0.15
C GLU A 8 -7.86 0.49 0.56
N LEU A 9 -7.90 0.60 1.89
CA LEU A 9 -8.96 0.05 2.73
C LEU A 9 -9.65 1.18 3.47
N GLN A 10 -10.99 1.11 3.59
CA GLN A 10 -11.73 2.09 4.36
C GLN A 10 -11.39 2.00 5.84
N ASN A 11 -11.09 0.80 6.31
CA ASN A 11 -10.63 0.57 7.67
C ASN A 11 -9.84 -0.74 7.68
N ALA A 12 -9.25 -1.08 8.83
CA ALA A 12 -8.38 -2.25 8.93
C ALA A 12 -9.10 -3.58 8.71
N GLN A 13 -10.43 -3.59 8.72
CA GLN A 13 -11.23 -4.80 8.53
C GLN A 13 -11.76 -4.94 7.10
N SER A 14 -11.61 -3.91 6.28
CA SER A 14 -12.07 -3.94 4.90
C SER A 14 -11.14 -4.80 4.04
N HIS A 15 -11.71 -5.47 3.05
CA HIS A 15 -10.95 -6.26 2.09
C HIS A 15 -11.25 -5.78 0.69
N ARG A 16 -10.21 -5.41 -0.04
CA ARG A 16 -10.30 -5.03 -1.43
C ARG A 16 -9.17 -5.67 -2.21
N LYS A 17 -9.42 -5.88 -3.48
CA LYS A 17 -8.37 -6.35 -4.38
C LYS A 17 -7.35 -5.25 -4.60
N GLY A 18 -6.09 -5.55 -4.38
CA GLY A 18 -5.01 -4.61 -4.56
C GLY A 18 -4.69 -4.37 -6.03
N GLN A 19 -3.97 -3.29 -6.29
CA GLN A 19 -3.48 -2.94 -7.62
C GLN A 19 -1.97 -3.19 -7.68
N ALA A 20 -1.53 -3.92 -8.70
CA ALA A 20 -0.11 -4.17 -8.89
C ALA A 20 0.57 -2.93 -9.47
N VAL A 21 1.68 -2.53 -8.89
CA VAL A 21 2.51 -1.44 -9.39
C VAL A 21 3.96 -1.88 -9.40
N GLU A 22 4.73 -1.32 -10.31
CA GLU A 22 6.18 -1.55 -10.35
C GLU A 22 6.90 -0.39 -9.70
N ALA A 23 7.89 -0.70 -8.88
CA ALA A 23 8.73 0.29 -8.24
C ALA A 23 10.10 -0.30 -7.98
N GLU A 24 11.13 0.53 -7.95
CA GLU A 24 12.49 0.05 -7.73
C GLU A 24 12.76 -0.22 -6.24
N THR A 25 12.09 0.54 -5.36
CA THR A 25 12.29 0.43 -3.92
C THR A 25 10.95 0.52 -3.22
N LEU A 26 10.93 0.13 -1.95
CA LEU A 26 9.75 0.29 -1.10
C LEU A 26 9.39 1.78 -0.94
N ALA A 27 10.37 2.66 -0.86
CA ALA A 27 10.12 4.10 -0.76
C ALA A 27 9.40 4.61 -2.01
N ALA A 28 9.78 4.14 -3.19
CA ALA A 28 9.09 4.50 -4.44
C ALA A 28 7.66 3.94 -4.45
N ALA A 29 7.47 2.71 -3.95
CA ALA A 29 6.15 2.11 -3.84
C ALA A 29 5.25 2.92 -2.90
N LYS A 30 5.79 3.40 -1.78
CA LYS A 30 5.06 4.26 -0.84
C LYS A 30 4.60 5.56 -1.49
N ARG A 31 5.45 6.18 -2.32
CA ARG A 31 5.08 7.40 -3.04
C ARG A 31 3.96 7.13 -4.03
N LYS A 32 4.05 6.03 -4.78
CA LYS A 32 2.99 5.65 -5.71
C LYS A 32 1.68 5.35 -4.97
N ALA A 33 1.75 4.67 -3.84
CA ALA A 33 0.57 4.38 -3.02
C ALA A 33 -0.11 5.66 -2.56
N SER A 34 0.68 6.65 -2.11
CA SER A 34 0.12 7.94 -1.68
C SER A 34 -0.58 8.67 -2.82
N GLN A 35 -0.07 8.56 -4.05
CA GLN A 35 -0.70 9.14 -5.24
C GLN A 35 -2.00 8.41 -5.61
N LEU A 36 -2.08 7.12 -5.35
CA LEU A 36 -3.25 6.31 -5.65
C LEU A 36 -4.32 6.41 -4.58
N GLN A 37 -3.99 6.93 -3.40
CA GLN A 37 -4.95 7.08 -2.32
C GLN A 37 -6.06 8.06 -2.74
N MET A 38 -7.29 7.56 -2.73
CA MET A 38 -8.43 8.34 -3.22
C MET A 38 -9.13 9.11 -2.11
N PHE A 39 -9.05 8.64 -0.88
CA PHE A 39 -9.77 9.23 0.25
C PHE A 39 -8.82 9.47 1.42
N GLN A 40 -9.06 10.56 2.16
CA GLN A 40 -8.30 10.85 3.37
C GLN A 40 -8.73 9.90 4.49
N GLY A 41 -7.78 9.52 5.34
CA GLY A 41 -8.06 8.68 6.50
C GLY A 41 -8.17 7.20 6.21
N THR A 42 -8.05 6.78 4.96
CA THR A 42 -8.05 5.36 4.62
C THR A 42 -6.72 4.70 4.99
N VAL A 43 -6.76 3.40 5.18
CA VAL A 43 -5.55 2.60 5.41
C VAL A 43 -5.02 2.14 4.06
N MET A 44 -3.73 2.36 3.80
CA MET A 44 -3.07 1.85 2.60
C MET A 44 -2.15 0.71 2.99
N GLU A 45 -2.12 -0.35 2.19
CA GLU A 45 -1.23 -1.48 2.40
C GLU A 45 -0.38 -1.71 1.17
N ILE A 46 0.89 -2.03 1.39
CA ILE A 46 1.80 -2.46 0.32
C ILE A 46 2.20 -3.89 0.63
N ALA A 47 1.93 -4.77 -0.32
CA ALA A 47 2.30 -6.17 -0.22
C ALA A 47 3.31 -6.52 -1.30
N SER A 48 4.11 -7.55 -1.05
CA SER A 48 4.99 -8.12 -2.06
C SER A 48 4.18 -8.95 -3.06
N GLU A 49 4.84 -9.40 -4.13
CA GLU A 49 4.19 -10.22 -5.18
C GLU A 49 3.54 -11.47 -4.62
N ASN A 50 4.09 -12.03 -3.56
CA ASN A 50 3.55 -13.26 -2.94
C ASN A 50 2.40 -12.97 -1.97
N GLY A 51 1.98 -11.71 -1.83
CA GLY A 51 0.85 -11.35 -0.99
C GLY A 51 1.21 -10.99 0.45
N ALA A 52 2.50 -11.02 0.82
CA ALA A 52 2.91 -10.65 2.17
C ALA A 52 2.90 -9.14 2.35
N VAL A 53 2.13 -8.62 3.32
CA VAL A 53 2.10 -7.19 3.62
C VAL A 53 3.44 -6.78 4.21
N ILE A 54 4.08 -5.79 3.61
CA ILE A 54 5.40 -5.32 4.02
C ILE A 54 5.37 -3.90 4.59
N SER A 55 4.33 -3.13 4.32
CA SER A 55 4.19 -1.80 4.90
C SER A 55 2.71 -1.41 4.92
N ARG A 56 2.34 -0.56 5.86
CA ARG A 56 0.97 -0.07 6.00
C ARG A 56 0.99 1.40 6.35
N LYS A 57 0.14 2.18 5.70
CA LYS A 57 -0.05 3.59 6.02
C LYS A 57 -1.32 3.75 6.84
N GLN A 58 -1.18 4.29 8.04
CA GLN A 58 -2.29 4.52 8.94
C GLN A 58 -2.08 5.86 9.62
N ASP A 59 -3.13 6.67 9.72
CA ASP A 59 -3.08 8.02 10.31
C ASP A 59 -2.00 8.90 9.67
N GLY A 60 -1.81 8.75 8.36
CA GLY A 60 -0.84 9.53 7.61
C GLY A 60 0.61 9.10 7.74
N LYS A 61 0.86 7.98 8.42
CA LYS A 61 2.22 7.48 8.65
C LYS A 61 2.39 6.08 8.11
N TRP A 62 3.54 5.83 7.47
CA TRP A 62 3.92 4.50 7.04
C TRP A 62 4.58 3.75 8.19
N ILE A 63 4.13 2.52 8.40
CA ILE A 63 4.69 1.61 9.39
C ILE A 63 5.13 0.36 8.65
N ASP A 64 6.41 0.05 8.69
CA ASP A 64 6.93 -1.15 8.07
C ASP A 64 6.68 -2.35 8.99
N VAL A 65 6.23 -3.43 8.38
CA VAL A 65 5.91 -4.66 9.11
C VAL A 65 7.16 -5.53 9.29
#